data_0f055ef29e74a62651476985071e11ee
#
_entry.id   0f055ef29e74a62651476985071e11ee
#
_cell.length_a   1.000
_cell.length_b   1.000
_cell.length_c   1.000
_cell.angle_alpha   90.00
_cell.angle_beta   90.00
_cell.angle_gamma   90.00
#
_symmetry.space_group_name_H-M   'P 1'
#
loop_
_entity.id
_entity.type
_entity.pdbx_description
1 polymer ?
#
loop_
_entity_poly.entity_id
_entity_poly.type
_entity_poly.pdbx_seq_one_letter_code
_entity_poly.pdbx_strand_id
1 'polypeptide(L)'
;MSEQNRPVIGISVGDLNGIGIEIIIKTFSDNRILELCTPVIFASNKVINFYKKSIPEINLNYVSIKEISKINPKQVNIFTVWEEDVDIQPGQMTETGGKYGVLSLQAAVKALKEKSIDALVTAPLNKYTMQSSAFSFTGHTPFLKEAFKADDVLMLMIADNMRVGLLTEHLAIVDVAKNINKEQIIKKINLLKNSLIKDFGVERPRIAVLGLNPHAGDEGLVGREEKEIIRPAILESKKNDCVVMGPYSADAFFARGNHEKFDAILAMYHDQGLIPFKSLAIGEGTNFTAGLQVIRTSPDHGTAFDIAGKNQADESSFRAAVFSAMDVFNTRNNYQELRKNPLKKISAHVVANAVDEKIDE
;
A
#
# COMPACT_ATOMS: atom_id res chain seq x y z
N MET A 1 6.99 10.56 -21.68
CA MET A 1 7.97 9.80 -20.86
C MET A 1 8.92 9.10 -21.81
N SER A 2 10.23 9.23 -21.63
CA SER A 2 11.19 8.46 -22.43
C SER A 2 11.03 6.97 -22.12
N GLU A 3 11.23 6.08 -23.09
CA GLU A 3 11.14 4.61 -22.93
C GLU A 3 11.99 4.05 -21.77
N GLN A 4 12.96 4.80 -21.29
CA GLN A 4 13.91 4.43 -20.23
C GLN A 4 13.37 4.50 -18.77
N ASN A 5 12.14 4.97 -18.53
CA ASN A 5 11.67 5.24 -17.18
C ASN A 5 10.34 4.55 -16.79
N ARG A 6 9.97 3.48 -17.50
CA ARG A 6 8.76 2.71 -17.13
C ARG A 6 9.08 1.75 -16.00
N PRO A 7 8.34 1.79 -14.87
CA PRO A 7 8.57 0.84 -13.78
C PRO A 7 8.23 -0.58 -14.19
N VAL A 8 9.02 -1.53 -13.72
CA VAL A 8 8.71 -2.96 -13.79
C VAL A 8 7.90 -3.33 -12.56
N ILE A 9 6.63 -3.66 -12.77
CA ILE A 9 5.70 -3.98 -11.69
C ILE A 9 5.56 -5.49 -11.54
N GLY A 10 6.07 -6.03 -10.44
CA GLY A 10 5.87 -7.43 -10.08
C GLY A 10 4.48 -7.66 -9.50
N ILE A 11 3.84 -8.74 -9.89
CA ILE A 11 2.50 -9.11 -9.45
C ILE A 11 2.52 -10.54 -8.88
N SER A 12 2.15 -10.70 -7.60
CA SER A 12 1.86 -12.01 -7.03
C SER A 12 0.38 -12.35 -7.18
N VAL A 13 0.07 -13.58 -7.57
CA VAL A 13 -1.29 -13.96 -8.00
C VAL A 13 -2.29 -14.22 -6.87
N GLY A 14 -1.81 -14.26 -5.60
CA GLY A 14 -2.67 -14.56 -4.47
C GLY A 14 -3.08 -16.03 -4.38
N ASP A 15 -4.15 -16.32 -3.65
CA ASP A 15 -4.70 -17.67 -3.55
C ASP A 15 -5.23 -18.12 -4.91
N LEU A 16 -4.79 -19.29 -5.38
CA LEU A 16 -5.15 -19.78 -6.73
C LEU A 16 -6.65 -19.98 -6.92
N ASN A 17 -7.38 -20.25 -5.86
CA ASN A 17 -8.80 -20.52 -5.90
C ASN A 17 -9.68 -19.28 -5.63
N GLY A 18 -9.06 -18.13 -5.34
CA GLY A 18 -9.72 -16.84 -5.19
C GLY A 18 -9.85 -16.06 -6.48
N ILE A 19 -10.26 -14.80 -6.38
CA ILE A 19 -10.45 -13.90 -7.53
C ILE A 19 -9.15 -13.29 -8.07
N GLY A 20 -8.00 -13.53 -7.41
CA GLY A 20 -6.73 -12.85 -7.71
C GLY A 20 -6.33 -12.90 -9.19
N ILE A 21 -6.37 -14.07 -9.80
CA ILE A 21 -5.97 -14.26 -11.20
C ILE A 21 -7.00 -13.63 -12.15
N GLU A 22 -8.29 -13.71 -11.83
CA GLU A 22 -9.36 -13.08 -12.62
C GLU A 22 -9.16 -11.57 -12.73
N ILE A 23 -8.97 -10.88 -11.59
CA ILE A 23 -8.77 -9.42 -11.58
C ILE A 23 -7.45 -9.00 -12.25
N ILE A 24 -6.40 -9.83 -12.17
CA ILE A 24 -5.13 -9.62 -12.88
C ILE A 24 -5.36 -9.68 -14.39
N ILE A 25 -6.04 -10.73 -14.88
CA ILE A 25 -6.32 -10.89 -16.31
C ILE A 25 -7.15 -9.71 -16.81
N LYS A 26 -8.22 -9.32 -16.10
CA LYS A 26 -9.07 -8.17 -16.45
C LYS A 26 -8.28 -6.87 -16.51
N THR A 27 -7.44 -6.62 -15.51
CA THR A 27 -6.62 -5.38 -15.45
C THR A 27 -5.65 -5.28 -16.63
N PHE A 28 -4.93 -6.35 -16.96
CA PHE A 28 -3.88 -6.31 -17.99
C PHE A 28 -4.36 -6.70 -19.40
N SER A 29 -5.65 -6.91 -19.58
CA SER A 29 -6.27 -7.01 -20.91
C SER A 29 -6.33 -5.67 -21.63
N ASP A 30 -6.30 -4.56 -20.90
CA ASP A 30 -6.17 -3.22 -21.44
C ASP A 30 -4.71 -2.92 -21.76
N ASN A 31 -4.35 -3.02 -23.03
CA ASN A 31 -2.97 -2.81 -23.50
C ASN A 31 -2.43 -1.41 -23.25
N ARG A 32 -3.28 -0.40 -22.98
CA ARG A 32 -2.85 0.98 -22.66
C ARG A 32 -1.99 1.03 -21.40
N ILE A 33 -2.19 0.10 -20.47
CA ILE A 33 -1.38 0.01 -19.25
C ILE A 33 0.11 -0.30 -19.55
N LEU A 34 0.40 -0.95 -20.68
CA LEU A 34 1.76 -1.28 -21.13
C LEU A 34 2.54 -0.02 -21.59
N GLU A 35 1.87 1.09 -21.83
CA GLU A 35 2.52 2.38 -22.09
C GLU A 35 3.07 3.00 -20.81
N LEU A 36 2.54 2.59 -19.65
CA LEU A 36 2.84 3.17 -18.35
C LEU A 36 3.79 2.31 -17.51
N CYS A 37 3.71 0.98 -17.63
CA CYS A 37 4.55 0.05 -16.86
C CYS A 37 4.84 -1.23 -17.64
N THR A 38 5.75 -2.03 -17.10
CA THR A 38 6.05 -3.39 -17.57
C THR A 38 5.59 -4.39 -16.50
N PRO A 39 4.44 -5.06 -16.68
CA PRO A 39 3.95 -6.02 -15.71
C PRO A 39 4.68 -7.36 -15.81
N VAL A 40 5.03 -7.93 -14.64
CA VAL A 40 5.61 -9.26 -14.48
C VAL A 40 4.79 -10.06 -13.48
N ILE A 41 3.99 -10.99 -13.98
CA ILE A 41 3.12 -11.85 -13.17
C ILE A 41 3.90 -13.10 -12.78
N PHE A 42 4.07 -13.32 -11.49
CA PHE A 42 4.77 -14.50 -10.94
C PHE A 42 3.77 -15.67 -10.81
N ALA A 43 3.72 -16.54 -11.81
CA ALA A 43 2.72 -17.60 -11.89
C ALA A 43 3.22 -18.80 -12.71
N SER A 44 2.31 -19.73 -12.99
CA SER A 44 2.45 -20.75 -14.04
C SER A 44 1.56 -20.40 -15.24
N ASN A 45 2.07 -20.61 -16.44
CA ASN A 45 1.27 -20.45 -17.67
C ASN A 45 0.00 -21.30 -17.68
N LYS A 46 0.06 -22.50 -17.08
CA LYS A 46 -1.08 -23.41 -17.01
C LYS A 46 -2.22 -22.80 -16.20
N VAL A 47 -1.88 -22.16 -15.07
CA VAL A 47 -2.85 -21.50 -14.19
C VAL A 47 -3.47 -20.27 -14.87
N ILE A 48 -2.66 -19.44 -15.52
CA ILE A 48 -3.19 -18.29 -16.28
C ILE A 48 -4.10 -18.75 -17.42
N ASN A 49 -3.70 -19.78 -18.17
CA ASN A 49 -4.53 -20.32 -19.25
C ASN A 49 -5.82 -20.97 -18.76
N PHE A 50 -5.83 -21.57 -17.57
CA PHE A 50 -7.04 -22.09 -16.95
C PHE A 50 -8.05 -20.96 -16.74
N TYR A 51 -7.65 -19.86 -16.11
CA TYR A 51 -8.54 -18.73 -15.85
C TYR A 51 -8.93 -17.94 -17.11
N LYS A 52 -8.05 -17.84 -18.11
CA LYS A 52 -8.41 -17.24 -19.41
C LYS A 52 -9.61 -17.94 -20.07
N LYS A 53 -9.71 -19.25 -19.93
CA LYS A 53 -10.85 -20.01 -20.49
C LYS A 53 -12.17 -19.71 -19.80
N SER A 54 -12.13 -19.30 -18.52
CA SER A 54 -13.34 -18.90 -17.78
C SER A 54 -13.78 -17.46 -18.07
N ILE A 55 -12.95 -16.69 -18.81
CA ILE A 55 -13.22 -15.28 -19.18
C ILE A 55 -13.07 -15.13 -20.70
N PRO A 56 -13.93 -15.77 -21.51
CA PRO A 56 -13.75 -15.87 -22.97
C PRO A 56 -13.79 -14.53 -23.70
N GLU A 57 -14.43 -13.52 -23.11
CA GLU A 57 -14.58 -12.19 -23.71
C GLU A 57 -13.30 -11.33 -23.60
N ILE A 58 -12.34 -11.75 -22.78
CA ILE A 58 -11.12 -10.99 -22.50
C ILE A 58 -9.91 -11.66 -23.14
N ASN A 59 -9.19 -10.91 -23.97
CA ASN A 59 -7.96 -11.36 -24.58
C ASN A 59 -6.74 -10.78 -23.87
N LEU A 60 -6.07 -11.59 -23.05
CA LEU A 60 -4.77 -11.26 -22.47
C LEU A 60 -3.65 -11.82 -23.36
N ASN A 61 -2.87 -10.95 -24.00
CA ASN A 61 -1.65 -11.30 -24.70
C ASN A 61 -0.47 -11.23 -23.76
N TYR A 62 0.35 -12.28 -23.69
CA TYR A 62 1.50 -12.32 -22.79
C TYR A 62 2.65 -13.13 -23.37
N VAL A 63 3.84 -12.92 -22.84
CA VAL A 63 5.03 -13.73 -23.07
C VAL A 63 5.39 -14.49 -21.80
N SER A 64 5.75 -15.78 -21.96
CA SER A 64 6.28 -16.59 -20.87
C SER A 64 7.79 -16.48 -20.80
N ILE A 65 8.31 -16.20 -19.62
CA ILE A 65 9.75 -16.11 -19.35
C ILE A 65 10.15 -17.00 -18.18
N LYS A 66 11.34 -17.59 -18.24
CA LYS A 66 11.96 -18.37 -17.15
C LYS A 66 13.11 -17.63 -16.49
N GLU A 67 13.61 -16.59 -17.11
CA GLU A 67 14.70 -15.76 -16.64
C GLU A 67 14.22 -14.31 -16.60
N ILE A 68 14.45 -13.65 -15.47
CA ILE A 68 14.02 -12.26 -15.26
C ILE A 68 14.70 -11.28 -16.22
N SER A 69 15.89 -11.62 -16.71
CA SER A 69 16.64 -10.85 -17.73
C SER A 69 15.95 -10.81 -19.09
N LYS A 70 14.95 -11.68 -19.32
CA LYS A 70 14.19 -11.77 -20.58
C LYS A 70 12.86 -11.02 -20.54
N ILE A 71 12.65 -10.12 -19.56
CA ILE A 71 11.46 -9.28 -19.50
C ILE A 71 11.32 -8.48 -20.80
N ASN A 72 10.13 -8.58 -21.41
CA ASN A 72 9.76 -7.76 -22.57
C ASN A 72 8.97 -6.53 -22.09
N PRO A 73 9.50 -5.30 -22.27
CA PRO A 73 8.87 -4.08 -21.73
C PRO A 73 7.57 -3.67 -22.44
N LYS A 74 7.22 -4.31 -23.57
CA LYS A 74 6.00 -4.00 -24.33
C LYS A 74 4.91 -5.06 -24.24
N GLN A 75 5.08 -6.01 -23.33
CA GLN A 75 4.14 -7.12 -23.16
C GLN A 75 3.90 -7.42 -21.67
N VAL A 76 2.79 -8.07 -21.38
CA VAL A 76 2.59 -8.73 -20.11
C VAL A 76 3.54 -9.92 -20.04
N ASN A 77 4.37 -9.98 -19.00
CA ASN A 77 5.31 -11.07 -18.80
C ASN A 77 4.76 -12.03 -17.74
N ILE A 78 4.77 -13.33 -18.01
CA ILE A 78 4.52 -14.35 -17.00
C ILE A 78 5.86 -14.99 -16.65
N PHE A 79 6.36 -14.69 -15.46
CA PHE A 79 7.53 -15.37 -14.92
C PHE A 79 7.10 -16.73 -14.36
N THR A 80 7.58 -17.81 -14.98
CA THR A 80 7.23 -19.18 -14.60
C THR A 80 7.88 -19.56 -13.27
N VAL A 81 7.08 -19.59 -12.21
CA VAL A 81 7.51 -19.96 -10.85
C VAL A 81 7.49 -21.48 -10.66
N TRP A 82 6.52 -22.17 -11.30
CA TRP A 82 6.37 -23.62 -11.28
C TRP A 82 5.84 -24.13 -12.61
N GLU A 83 6.12 -25.38 -12.94
CA GLU A 83 5.72 -26.03 -14.21
C GLU A 83 4.75 -27.21 -14.01
N GLU A 84 4.69 -27.75 -12.81
CA GLU A 84 3.81 -28.87 -12.49
C GLU A 84 2.32 -28.50 -12.65
N ASP A 85 1.51 -29.52 -12.86
CA ASP A 85 0.06 -29.37 -12.87
C ASP A 85 -0.45 -29.17 -11.46
N VAL A 86 -1.34 -28.21 -11.29
CA VAL A 86 -1.92 -27.86 -10.01
C VAL A 86 -3.43 -28.02 -10.10
N ASP A 87 -4.01 -28.70 -9.12
CA ASP A 87 -5.47 -28.78 -8.98
C ASP A 87 -6.04 -27.44 -8.55
N ILE A 88 -6.82 -26.82 -9.45
CA ILE A 88 -7.46 -25.52 -9.25
C ILE A 88 -8.94 -25.74 -9.03
N GLN A 89 -9.43 -25.31 -7.88
CA GLN A 89 -10.83 -25.43 -7.44
C GLN A 89 -11.39 -24.05 -7.07
N PRO A 90 -11.80 -23.22 -8.05
CA PRO A 90 -12.26 -21.87 -7.78
C PRO A 90 -13.39 -21.84 -6.73
N GLY A 91 -13.28 -20.95 -5.76
CA GLY A 91 -14.23 -20.83 -4.66
C GLY A 91 -13.97 -21.76 -3.47
N GLN A 92 -13.00 -22.67 -3.55
CA GLN A 92 -12.67 -23.58 -2.47
C GLN A 92 -11.41 -23.17 -1.71
N MET A 93 -11.48 -23.19 -0.39
CA MET A 93 -10.32 -23.00 0.46
C MET A 93 -9.51 -24.29 0.53
N THR A 94 -8.40 -24.37 -0.22
CA THR A 94 -7.51 -25.52 -0.23
C THR A 94 -6.08 -25.13 0.16
N GLU A 95 -5.35 -26.06 0.78
CA GLU A 95 -3.92 -25.85 1.08
C GLU A 95 -3.11 -25.63 -0.20
N THR A 96 -3.49 -26.29 -1.29
CA THR A 96 -2.86 -26.13 -2.60
C THR A 96 -2.98 -24.70 -3.11
N GLY A 97 -4.19 -24.10 -3.07
CA GLY A 97 -4.41 -22.72 -3.48
C GLY A 97 -3.54 -21.72 -2.72
N GLY A 98 -3.47 -21.88 -1.40
CA GLY A 98 -2.63 -21.06 -0.52
C GLY A 98 -1.13 -21.27 -0.77
N LYS A 99 -0.67 -22.53 -0.87
CA LYS A 99 0.74 -22.89 -1.12
C LYS A 99 1.31 -22.20 -2.36
N TYR A 100 0.63 -22.32 -3.50
CA TYR A 100 1.12 -21.73 -4.75
C TYR A 100 0.98 -20.20 -4.75
N GLY A 101 0.00 -19.65 -4.06
CA GLY A 101 -0.08 -18.21 -3.80
C GLY A 101 1.13 -17.69 -3.01
N VAL A 102 1.59 -18.44 -2.01
CA VAL A 102 2.81 -18.14 -1.23
C VAL A 102 4.06 -18.27 -2.10
N LEU A 103 4.17 -19.30 -2.93
CA LEU A 103 5.30 -19.46 -3.86
C LEU A 103 5.39 -18.27 -4.83
N SER A 104 4.26 -17.82 -5.38
CA SER A 104 4.18 -16.62 -6.20
C SER A 104 4.69 -15.38 -5.45
N LEU A 105 4.22 -15.17 -4.21
CA LEU A 105 4.65 -14.05 -3.38
C LEU A 105 6.16 -14.09 -3.07
N GLN A 106 6.69 -15.26 -2.70
CA GLN A 106 8.11 -15.43 -2.39
C GLN A 106 9.00 -15.15 -3.60
N ALA A 107 8.61 -15.63 -4.80
CA ALA A 107 9.34 -15.36 -6.04
C ALA A 107 9.33 -13.86 -6.38
N ALA A 108 8.19 -13.20 -6.25
CA ALA A 108 8.07 -11.76 -6.48
C ALA A 108 8.90 -10.95 -5.49
N VAL A 109 8.89 -11.31 -4.19
CA VAL A 109 9.72 -10.67 -3.15
C VAL A 109 11.21 -10.88 -3.40
N LYS A 110 11.61 -12.05 -3.89
CA LYS A 110 13.01 -12.29 -4.30
C LYS A 110 13.40 -11.34 -5.42
N ALA A 111 12.61 -11.23 -6.48
CA ALA A 111 12.87 -10.32 -7.60
C ALA A 111 12.93 -8.84 -7.15
N LEU A 112 12.08 -8.45 -6.18
CA LEU A 112 12.09 -7.11 -5.61
C LEU A 112 13.36 -6.83 -4.78
N LYS A 113 13.85 -7.80 -4.01
CA LYS A 113 15.14 -7.71 -3.29
C LYS A 113 16.33 -7.59 -4.24
N GLU A 114 16.29 -8.30 -5.35
CA GLU A 114 17.32 -8.27 -6.41
C GLU A 114 17.20 -7.04 -7.31
N LYS A 115 16.22 -6.16 -7.06
CA LYS A 115 15.93 -4.96 -7.86
C LYS A 115 15.65 -5.27 -9.35
N SER A 116 15.14 -6.44 -9.62
CA SER A 116 14.70 -6.86 -10.95
C SER A 116 13.28 -6.40 -11.28
N ILE A 117 12.55 -5.97 -10.25
CA ILE A 117 11.27 -5.27 -10.33
C ILE A 117 11.34 -4.04 -9.40
N ASP A 118 10.59 -3.00 -9.73
CA ASP A 118 10.62 -1.71 -9.03
C ASP A 118 9.56 -1.61 -7.92
N ALA A 119 8.43 -2.27 -8.12
CA ALA A 119 7.33 -2.31 -7.15
C ALA A 119 6.63 -3.66 -7.19
N LEU A 120 5.92 -3.99 -6.11
CA LEU A 120 5.17 -5.21 -5.94
C LEU A 120 3.68 -4.89 -5.72
N VAL A 121 2.82 -5.47 -6.55
CA VAL A 121 1.37 -5.50 -6.33
C VAL A 121 0.97 -6.91 -5.96
N THR A 122 0.30 -7.08 -4.82
CA THR A 122 -0.08 -8.40 -4.33
C THR A 122 -1.58 -8.63 -4.45
N ALA A 123 -1.99 -9.69 -5.15
CA ALA A 123 -3.36 -10.17 -5.11
C ALA A 123 -3.66 -10.85 -3.76
N PRO A 124 -4.94 -10.96 -3.37
CA PRO A 124 -5.32 -11.43 -2.05
C PRO A 124 -4.91 -12.88 -1.74
N LEU A 125 -4.42 -13.12 -0.53
CA LEU A 125 -4.16 -14.44 0.04
C LEU A 125 -5.12 -14.72 1.19
N ASN A 126 -5.59 -15.94 1.31
CA ASN A 126 -6.35 -16.37 2.48
C ASN A 126 -5.40 -16.69 3.63
N LYS A 127 -5.66 -16.09 4.81
CA LYS A 127 -4.78 -16.23 5.99
C LYS A 127 -4.69 -17.66 6.53
N TYR A 128 -5.71 -18.48 6.32
CA TYR A 128 -5.72 -19.86 6.75
C TYR A 128 -4.96 -20.76 5.78
N THR A 129 -5.26 -20.67 4.49
CA THR A 129 -4.66 -21.55 3.45
C THR A 129 -3.17 -21.24 3.17
N MET A 130 -2.70 -20.02 3.46
CA MET A 130 -1.31 -19.64 3.28
C MET A 130 -0.37 -20.17 4.36
N GLN A 131 -0.88 -20.54 5.53
CA GLN A 131 -0.05 -21.03 6.63
C GLN A 131 0.44 -22.44 6.38
N SER A 132 1.71 -22.66 6.57
CA SER A 132 2.37 -23.95 6.47
C SER A 132 3.64 -23.95 7.32
N SER A 133 4.28 -25.12 7.48
CA SER A 133 5.58 -25.21 8.14
C SER A 133 6.67 -24.36 7.46
N ALA A 134 6.52 -24.07 6.18
CA ALA A 134 7.43 -23.25 5.40
C ALA A 134 7.03 -21.76 5.36
N PHE A 135 5.82 -21.40 5.83
CA PHE A 135 5.31 -20.04 5.85
C PHE A 135 4.39 -19.81 7.06
N SER A 136 4.98 -19.31 8.13
CA SER A 136 4.31 -19.10 9.43
C SER A 136 3.69 -17.72 9.62
N PHE A 137 3.75 -16.85 8.61
CA PHE A 137 3.24 -15.47 8.70
C PHE A 137 1.72 -15.42 8.56
N THR A 138 1.10 -14.50 9.29
CA THR A 138 -0.35 -14.29 9.31
C THR A 138 -0.86 -13.42 8.16
N GLY A 139 0.01 -13.02 7.22
CA GLY A 139 -0.36 -12.18 6.07
C GLY A 139 0.86 -11.57 5.38
N HIS A 140 0.59 -10.79 4.33
CA HIS A 140 1.63 -10.11 3.54
C HIS A 140 2.49 -9.14 4.39
N THR A 141 1.86 -8.30 5.20
CA THR A 141 2.54 -7.23 5.95
C THR A 141 3.62 -7.75 6.90
N PRO A 142 3.36 -8.74 7.80
CA PRO A 142 4.40 -9.27 8.66
C PRO A 142 5.52 -9.98 7.87
N PHE A 143 5.19 -10.69 6.79
CA PHE A 143 6.19 -11.30 5.92
C PHE A 143 7.10 -10.26 5.26
N LEU A 144 6.53 -9.19 4.71
CA LEU A 144 7.30 -8.13 4.05
C LEU A 144 8.13 -7.32 5.05
N LYS A 145 7.57 -7.04 6.24
CA LYS A 145 8.31 -6.38 7.32
C LYS A 145 9.59 -7.14 7.67
N GLU A 146 9.51 -8.45 7.83
CA GLU A 146 10.67 -9.30 8.11
C GLU A 146 11.59 -9.40 6.90
N ALA A 147 11.04 -9.67 5.71
CA ALA A 147 11.81 -9.85 4.48
C ALA A 147 12.67 -8.64 4.14
N PHE A 148 12.21 -7.42 4.43
CA PHE A 148 12.92 -6.16 4.17
C PHE A 148 13.51 -5.51 5.43
N LYS A 149 13.47 -6.20 6.58
CA LYS A 149 14.02 -5.75 7.86
C LYS A 149 13.55 -4.35 8.25
N ALA A 150 12.25 -4.08 8.03
CA ALA A 150 11.67 -2.81 8.38
C ALA A 150 11.43 -2.72 9.89
N ASP A 151 11.83 -1.61 10.53
CA ASP A 151 11.64 -1.40 11.97
C ASP A 151 10.16 -1.37 12.33
N ASP A 152 9.36 -0.71 11.50
CA ASP A 152 7.91 -0.66 11.64
C ASP A 152 7.25 -0.38 10.28
N VAL A 153 5.98 -0.74 10.17
CA VAL A 153 5.16 -0.52 8.99
C VAL A 153 3.80 0.04 9.40
N LEU A 154 3.13 0.72 8.48
CA LEU A 154 1.80 1.25 8.68
C LEU A 154 0.92 0.82 7.52
N MET A 155 -0.19 0.18 7.82
CA MET A 155 -1.27 -0.03 6.86
C MET A 155 -1.92 1.31 6.53
N LEU A 156 -1.81 1.73 5.30
CA LEU A 156 -2.34 2.99 4.79
C LEU A 156 -3.32 2.71 3.66
N MET A 157 -4.59 2.97 3.91
CA MET A 157 -5.61 2.91 2.87
C MET A 157 -5.60 4.21 2.08
N ILE A 158 -5.52 4.11 0.77
CA ILE A 158 -5.44 5.27 -0.13
C ILE A 158 -6.49 5.19 -1.23
N ALA A 159 -7.13 6.32 -1.50
CA ALA A 159 -8.01 6.55 -2.63
C ALA A 159 -7.97 8.04 -2.95
N ASP A 160 -7.62 8.41 -4.16
CA ASP A 160 -7.40 9.80 -4.55
C ASP A 160 -6.54 10.57 -3.52
N ASN A 161 -7.13 11.59 -2.92
CA ASN A 161 -6.48 12.42 -1.90
C ASN A 161 -6.75 11.94 -0.47
N MET A 162 -7.59 10.93 -0.26
CA MET A 162 -7.87 10.41 1.08
C MET A 162 -6.88 9.31 1.45
N ARG A 163 -6.22 9.47 2.60
CA ARG A 163 -5.25 8.51 3.14
C ARG A 163 -5.56 8.26 4.61
N VAL A 164 -5.84 7.01 4.94
CA VAL A 164 -6.21 6.61 6.31
C VAL A 164 -5.24 5.54 6.82
N GLY A 165 -4.42 5.94 7.79
CA GLY A 165 -3.53 5.03 8.50
C GLY A 165 -4.17 4.49 9.78
N LEU A 166 -3.82 3.27 10.16
CA LEU A 166 -4.36 2.60 11.34
C LEU A 166 -3.28 2.46 12.41
N LEU A 167 -3.56 2.94 13.63
CA LEU A 167 -2.68 2.73 14.78
C LEU A 167 -2.68 1.26 15.18
N THR A 168 -3.86 0.68 15.32
CA THR A 168 -4.07 -0.75 15.56
C THR A 168 -4.88 -1.35 14.39
N GLU A 169 -4.47 -2.53 13.91
CA GLU A 169 -5.04 -3.16 12.71
C GLU A 169 -6.01 -4.31 13.08
N HIS A 170 -5.47 -5.46 13.40
CA HIS A 170 -6.24 -6.70 13.57
C HIS A 170 -6.27 -7.12 15.05
N LEU A 171 -6.83 -6.26 15.90
CA LEU A 171 -7.05 -6.53 17.31
C LEU A 171 -8.55 -6.68 17.61
N ALA A 172 -8.87 -7.51 18.57
CA ALA A 172 -10.21 -7.52 19.15
C ALA A 172 -10.50 -6.14 19.79
N ILE A 173 -11.74 -5.66 19.70
CA ILE A 173 -12.13 -4.33 20.23
C ILE A 173 -11.77 -4.18 21.71
N VAL A 174 -11.95 -5.24 22.51
CA VAL A 174 -11.63 -5.26 23.94
C VAL A 174 -10.14 -4.99 24.24
N ASP A 175 -9.27 -5.23 23.28
CA ASP A 175 -7.83 -5.08 23.43
C ASP A 175 -7.30 -3.76 22.80
N VAL A 176 -8.11 -3.03 22.04
CA VAL A 176 -7.69 -1.79 21.37
C VAL A 176 -7.16 -0.76 22.36
N ALA A 177 -7.94 -0.41 23.38
CA ALA A 177 -7.55 0.62 24.36
C ALA A 177 -6.24 0.28 25.09
N LYS A 178 -6.03 -1.01 25.42
CA LYS A 178 -4.82 -1.49 26.10
C LYS A 178 -3.56 -1.40 25.23
N ASN A 179 -3.75 -1.43 23.90
CA ASN A 179 -2.65 -1.37 22.94
C ASN A 179 -2.38 0.04 22.39
N ILE A 180 -3.08 1.07 22.90
CA ILE A 180 -2.81 2.46 22.55
C ILE A 180 -1.83 3.05 23.57
N ASN A 181 -0.67 3.48 23.10
CA ASN A 181 0.31 4.18 23.90
C ASN A 181 0.93 5.35 23.12
N LYS A 182 1.51 6.27 23.88
CA LYS A 182 2.06 7.54 23.35
C LYS A 182 3.17 7.31 22.33
N GLU A 183 4.07 6.39 22.63
CA GLU A 183 5.26 6.08 21.81
C GLU A 183 4.86 5.51 20.44
N GLN A 184 3.89 4.62 20.43
CA GLN A 184 3.34 4.06 19.17
C GLN A 184 2.66 5.14 18.33
N ILE A 185 1.86 6.02 18.93
CA ILE A 185 1.21 7.12 18.21
C ILE A 185 2.26 8.00 17.55
N ILE A 186 3.29 8.42 18.28
CA ILE A 186 4.38 9.25 17.76
C ILE A 186 5.11 8.54 16.63
N LYS A 187 5.42 7.25 16.80
CA LYS A 187 6.08 6.42 15.78
C LYS A 187 5.25 6.35 14.50
N LYS A 188 3.93 6.08 14.60
CA LYS A 188 3.02 6.01 13.44
C LYS A 188 2.82 7.37 12.76
N ILE A 189 2.75 8.47 13.52
CA ILE A 189 2.71 9.83 12.97
C ILE A 189 3.97 10.12 12.16
N ASN A 190 5.16 9.80 12.69
CA ASN A 190 6.42 10.01 11.98
C ASN A 190 6.52 9.15 10.72
N LEU A 191 6.06 7.91 10.78
CA LEU A 191 6.00 6.99 9.64
C LEU A 191 5.09 7.55 8.55
N LEU A 192 3.90 8.01 8.94
CA LEU A 192 2.92 8.63 8.06
C LEU A 192 3.46 9.91 7.42
N LYS A 193 4.06 10.82 8.23
CA LYS A 193 4.73 12.02 7.74
C LYS A 193 5.79 11.70 6.69
N ASN A 194 6.69 10.76 6.99
CA ASN A 194 7.77 10.39 6.07
C ASN A 194 7.24 9.81 4.76
N SER A 195 6.19 8.99 4.84
CA SER A 195 5.53 8.43 3.67
C SER A 195 4.84 9.52 2.83
N LEU A 196 4.12 10.45 3.47
CA LEU A 196 3.49 11.58 2.77
C LEU A 196 4.51 12.41 1.98
N ILE A 197 5.68 12.64 2.55
CA ILE A 197 6.75 13.40 1.89
C ILE A 197 7.41 12.57 0.77
N LYS A 198 7.81 11.35 1.08
CA LYS A 198 8.62 10.52 0.19
C LYS A 198 7.80 9.82 -0.91
N ASP A 199 6.64 9.27 -0.50
CA ASP A 199 5.85 8.38 -1.34
C ASP A 199 4.74 9.13 -2.08
N PHE A 200 4.25 10.25 -1.50
CA PHE A 200 3.14 11.04 -2.06
C PHE A 200 3.52 12.48 -2.43
N GLY A 201 4.77 12.91 -2.21
CA GLY A 201 5.27 14.22 -2.64
C GLY A 201 4.68 15.41 -1.88
N VAL A 202 4.09 15.20 -0.71
CA VAL A 202 3.50 16.27 0.10
C VAL A 202 4.59 16.94 0.94
N GLU A 203 5.01 18.14 0.59
CA GLU A 203 6.14 18.82 1.26
C GLU A 203 5.87 19.18 2.73
N ARG A 204 4.64 19.60 3.04
CA ARG A 204 4.23 20.03 4.39
C ARG A 204 2.96 19.29 4.82
N PRO A 205 3.05 18.00 5.16
CA PRO A 205 1.89 17.18 5.41
C PRO A 205 1.11 17.64 6.65
N ARG A 206 -0.22 17.66 6.49
CA ARG A 206 -1.20 17.91 7.56
C ARG A 206 -1.84 16.58 7.93
N ILE A 207 -1.66 16.16 9.16
CA ILE A 207 -2.13 14.87 9.66
C ILE A 207 -3.23 15.12 10.71
N ALA A 208 -4.41 14.54 10.49
CA ALA A 208 -5.45 14.46 11.49
C ALA A 208 -5.29 13.20 12.35
N VAL A 209 -5.43 13.32 13.65
CA VAL A 209 -5.47 12.18 14.58
C VAL A 209 -6.88 12.10 15.15
N LEU A 210 -7.52 10.93 15.02
CA LEU A 210 -8.82 10.71 15.62
C LEU A 210 -8.70 10.37 17.10
N GLY A 211 -9.73 10.68 17.89
CA GLY A 211 -9.87 10.16 19.24
C GLY A 211 -10.22 8.68 19.24
N LEU A 212 -10.02 8.01 20.33
CA LEU A 212 -10.45 6.63 20.54
C LEU A 212 -11.94 6.57 20.93
N ASN A 213 -12.32 7.45 21.85
CA ASN A 213 -13.62 7.43 22.49
C ASN A 213 -14.63 8.36 21.80
N PRO A 214 -15.95 8.14 22.00
CA PRO A 214 -16.97 9.09 21.55
C PRO A 214 -16.67 10.51 22.05
N HIS A 215 -16.96 11.50 21.20
CA HIS A 215 -16.70 12.93 21.47
C HIS A 215 -15.24 13.25 21.83
N ALA A 216 -14.29 12.40 21.36
CA ALA A 216 -12.87 12.51 21.71
C ALA A 216 -12.64 12.55 23.24
N GLY A 217 -13.40 11.71 23.97
CA GLY A 217 -13.28 11.51 25.41
C GLY A 217 -13.94 12.56 26.28
N ASP A 218 -14.53 13.64 25.72
CA ASP A 218 -15.23 14.72 26.42
C ASP A 218 -14.50 15.18 27.70
N GLU A 219 -13.25 15.62 27.54
CA GLU A 219 -12.33 16.05 28.61
C GLU A 219 -12.09 14.99 29.72
N GLY A 220 -12.37 13.72 29.43
CA GLY A 220 -12.14 12.58 30.32
C GLY A 220 -13.40 12.02 30.98
N LEU A 221 -14.58 12.50 30.58
CA LEU A 221 -15.87 11.95 31.03
C LEU A 221 -16.18 10.62 30.34
N VAL A 222 -15.77 10.46 29.07
CA VAL A 222 -16.01 9.29 28.24
C VAL A 222 -14.67 8.63 27.91
N GLY A 223 -13.86 8.30 28.92
CA GLY A 223 -12.51 7.76 28.75
C GLY A 223 -11.41 8.83 28.87
N ARG A 224 -10.21 8.39 29.21
CA ARG A 224 -9.08 9.29 29.50
C ARG A 224 -7.95 9.20 28.48
N GLU A 225 -8.04 8.31 27.52
CA GLU A 225 -6.99 8.01 26.55
C GLU A 225 -6.63 9.24 25.72
N GLU A 226 -7.61 10.08 25.39
CA GLU A 226 -7.36 11.32 24.66
C GLU A 226 -6.54 12.31 25.49
N LYS A 227 -6.89 12.45 26.77
CA LYS A 227 -6.24 13.41 27.67
C LYS A 227 -4.86 12.94 28.10
N GLU A 228 -4.73 11.64 28.44
CA GLU A 228 -3.54 11.08 29.07
C GLU A 228 -2.53 10.53 28.04
N ILE A 229 -2.98 10.14 26.84
CA ILE A 229 -2.14 9.47 25.84
C ILE A 229 -2.11 10.21 24.51
N ILE A 230 -3.29 10.41 23.85
CA ILE A 230 -3.34 10.85 22.45
C ILE A 230 -2.93 12.33 22.34
N ARG A 231 -3.49 13.21 23.16
CA ARG A 231 -3.15 14.64 23.16
C ARG A 231 -1.67 14.90 23.48
N PRO A 232 -1.05 14.27 24.50
CA PRO A 232 0.39 14.33 24.72
C PRO A 232 1.23 13.87 23.54
N ALA A 233 0.83 12.78 22.84
CA ALA A 233 1.52 12.31 21.64
C ALA A 233 1.46 13.31 20.49
N ILE A 234 0.30 13.93 20.26
CA ILE A 234 0.12 14.99 19.25
C ILE A 234 1.01 16.21 19.58
N LEU A 235 1.02 16.65 20.83
CA LEU A 235 1.82 17.81 21.26
C LEU A 235 3.33 17.56 21.09
N GLU A 236 3.78 16.33 21.35
CA GLU A 236 5.19 15.98 21.14
C GLU A 236 5.53 15.88 19.65
N SER A 237 4.66 15.30 18.84
CA SER A 237 4.86 15.20 17.38
C SER A 237 4.96 16.57 16.70
N LYS A 238 4.28 17.61 17.21
CA LYS A 238 4.38 19.00 16.70
C LYS A 238 5.78 19.59 16.84
N LYS A 239 6.54 19.18 17.85
CA LYS A 239 7.93 19.65 18.05
C LYS A 239 8.89 19.19 16.95
N ASN A 240 8.49 18.19 16.17
CA ASN A 240 9.27 17.59 15.10
C ASN A 240 8.90 18.12 13.71
N ASP A 241 8.51 19.39 13.59
CA ASP A 241 8.08 20.03 12.33
C ASP A 241 6.96 19.26 11.59
N CYS A 242 6.00 18.74 12.34
CA CYS A 242 4.86 18.03 11.79
C CYS A 242 3.56 18.79 12.10
N VAL A 243 2.76 19.07 11.07
CA VAL A 243 1.44 19.67 11.25
C VAL A 243 0.45 18.56 11.61
N VAL A 244 0.31 18.30 12.92
CA VAL A 244 -0.57 17.26 13.46
C VAL A 244 -1.66 17.93 14.27
N MET A 245 -2.91 17.58 14.04
CA MET A 245 -4.08 18.15 14.70
C MET A 245 -5.00 17.05 15.23
N GLY A 246 -5.71 17.37 16.31
CA GLY A 246 -6.63 16.43 16.99
C GLY A 246 -6.42 16.46 18.51
N PRO A 247 -6.94 15.48 19.26
CA PRO A 247 -7.78 14.38 18.75
C PRO A 247 -9.16 14.87 18.30
N TYR A 248 -9.66 14.34 17.18
CA TYR A 248 -10.99 14.66 16.65
C TYR A 248 -12.00 13.57 16.99
N SER A 249 -13.25 13.96 17.27
CA SER A 249 -14.37 13.03 17.32
C SER A 249 -14.58 12.42 15.93
N ALA A 250 -14.46 11.10 15.81
CA ALA A 250 -14.38 10.42 14.52
C ALA A 250 -15.66 10.60 13.68
N ASP A 251 -16.83 10.48 14.29
CA ASP A 251 -18.13 10.66 13.65
C ASP A 251 -18.29 12.06 13.06
N ALA A 252 -18.07 13.09 13.87
CA ALA A 252 -18.18 14.48 13.44
C ALA A 252 -17.10 14.87 12.41
N PHE A 253 -15.92 14.26 12.49
CA PHE A 253 -14.81 14.52 11.57
C PHE A 253 -15.18 14.16 10.13
N PHE A 254 -15.67 12.95 9.91
CA PHE A 254 -16.07 12.49 8.57
C PHE A 254 -17.39 13.11 8.12
N ALA A 255 -18.39 13.19 9.00
CA ALA A 255 -19.70 13.77 8.67
C ALA A 255 -19.62 15.23 8.18
N ARG A 256 -18.63 15.99 8.62
CA ARG A 256 -18.40 17.39 8.22
C ARG A 256 -17.42 17.57 7.05
N GLY A 257 -17.01 16.49 6.39
CA GLY A 257 -16.03 16.53 5.30
C GLY A 257 -14.63 17.03 5.74
N ASN A 258 -14.30 16.96 7.04
CA ASN A 258 -13.01 17.45 7.51
C ASN A 258 -11.82 16.66 6.98
N HIS A 259 -12.04 15.42 6.53
CA HIS A 259 -11.02 14.58 5.89
C HIS A 259 -10.39 15.26 4.67
N GLU A 260 -11.09 16.10 3.93
CA GLU A 260 -10.60 16.84 2.77
C GLU A 260 -9.56 17.93 3.13
N LYS A 261 -9.50 18.35 4.40
CA LYS A 261 -8.59 19.39 4.88
C LYS A 261 -7.21 18.86 5.27
N PHE A 262 -7.03 17.53 5.26
CA PHE A 262 -5.83 16.84 5.71
C PHE A 262 -5.27 15.96 4.62
N ASP A 263 -3.96 15.79 4.63
CA ASP A 263 -3.26 14.93 3.68
C ASP A 263 -3.28 13.47 4.10
N ALA A 264 -3.46 13.21 5.41
CA ALA A 264 -3.74 11.89 5.96
C ALA A 264 -4.44 11.94 7.32
N ILE A 265 -5.05 10.83 7.68
CA ILE A 265 -5.79 10.60 8.91
C ILE A 265 -5.16 9.42 9.63
N LEU A 266 -4.89 9.54 10.93
CA LEU A 266 -4.51 8.41 11.78
C LEU A 266 -5.72 8.01 12.63
N ALA A 267 -6.30 6.86 12.31
CA ALA A 267 -7.37 6.25 13.09
C ALA A 267 -6.80 5.34 14.19
N MET A 268 -7.47 5.25 15.32
CA MET A 268 -7.01 4.48 16.47
C MET A 268 -7.19 2.96 16.26
N TYR A 269 -8.21 2.54 15.52
CA TYR A 269 -8.48 1.14 15.23
C TYR A 269 -9.12 0.94 13.85
N HIS A 270 -9.14 -0.31 13.43
CA HIS A 270 -9.49 -0.74 12.09
C HIS A 270 -10.80 -0.15 11.59
N ASP A 271 -11.93 -0.45 12.24
CA ASP A 271 -13.25 -0.05 11.73
C ASP A 271 -13.50 1.45 11.81
N GLN A 272 -12.89 2.15 12.78
CA GLN A 272 -12.94 3.61 12.86
C GLN A 272 -12.42 4.29 11.60
N GLY A 273 -11.37 3.73 11.01
CA GLY A 273 -10.78 4.25 9.78
C GLY A 273 -11.42 3.68 8.52
N LEU A 274 -11.67 2.35 8.49
CA LEU A 274 -12.05 1.67 7.26
C LEU A 274 -13.52 1.77 6.91
N ILE A 275 -14.43 1.89 7.88
CA ILE A 275 -15.86 2.10 7.57
C ILE A 275 -16.06 3.40 6.77
N PRO A 276 -15.62 4.58 7.25
CA PRO A 276 -15.76 5.80 6.48
C PRO A 276 -14.92 5.79 5.19
N PHE A 277 -13.72 5.22 5.20
CA PHE A 277 -12.90 5.10 4.01
C PHE A 277 -13.65 4.34 2.89
N LYS A 278 -14.11 3.14 3.16
CA LYS A 278 -14.81 2.31 2.18
C LYS A 278 -16.16 2.87 1.75
N SER A 279 -16.81 3.65 2.62
CA SER A 279 -18.07 4.32 2.28
C SER A 279 -17.87 5.51 1.33
N LEU A 280 -16.70 6.16 1.37
CA LEU A 280 -16.36 7.32 0.54
C LEU A 280 -15.60 6.93 -0.74
N ALA A 281 -14.76 5.90 -0.67
CA ALA A 281 -13.86 5.45 -1.74
C ALA A 281 -14.37 4.14 -2.39
N ILE A 282 -15.59 4.12 -2.88
CA ILE A 282 -16.20 2.91 -3.44
C ILE A 282 -15.45 2.46 -4.70
N GLY A 283 -14.90 1.23 -4.66
CA GLY A 283 -14.24 0.59 -5.81
C GLY A 283 -12.81 1.06 -6.14
N GLU A 284 -12.27 2.05 -5.44
CA GLU A 284 -10.95 2.64 -5.74
C GLU A 284 -9.93 2.45 -4.62
N GLY A 285 -10.32 1.82 -3.52
CA GLY A 285 -9.46 1.65 -2.35
C GLY A 285 -8.22 0.80 -2.65
N THR A 286 -7.06 1.32 -2.25
CA THR A 286 -5.78 0.62 -2.33
C THR A 286 -5.16 0.54 -0.94
N ASN A 287 -4.64 -0.62 -0.58
CA ASN A 287 -3.82 -0.78 0.62
C ASN A 287 -2.34 -0.59 0.25
N PHE A 288 -1.73 0.45 0.78
CA PHE A 288 -0.30 0.73 0.69
C PHE A 288 0.40 0.39 2.01
N THR A 289 1.57 -0.23 1.93
CA THR A 289 2.37 -0.53 3.12
C THR A 289 3.45 0.54 3.32
N ALA A 290 3.13 1.57 4.11
CA ALA A 290 4.08 2.63 4.44
C ALA A 290 5.19 2.11 5.38
N GLY A 291 6.40 2.68 5.27
CA GLY A 291 7.57 2.31 6.10
C GLY A 291 8.48 1.25 5.48
N LEU A 292 8.08 0.59 4.41
CA LEU A 292 8.96 -0.28 3.65
C LEU A 292 9.93 0.54 2.78
N GLN A 293 11.16 0.07 2.65
CA GLN A 293 12.12 0.65 1.69
C GLN A 293 11.69 0.40 0.24
N VAL A 294 10.92 -0.66 0.01
CA VAL A 294 10.33 -1.05 -1.27
C VAL A 294 8.89 -0.57 -1.39
N ILE A 295 8.35 -0.60 -2.60
CA ILE A 295 6.95 -0.23 -2.85
C ILE A 295 6.11 -1.48 -2.86
N ARG A 296 5.07 -1.49 -2.02
CA ARG A 296 4.07 -2.56 -2.06
C ARG A 296 2.67 -1.99 -1.93
N THR A 297 1.82 -2.38 -2.88
CA THR A 297 0.38 -2.09 -2.88
C THR A 297 -0.44 -3.38 -2.99
N SER A 298 -1.71 -3.30 -2.65
CA SER A 298 -2.69 -4.36 -2.87
C SER A 298 -4.10 -3.79 -2.96
N PRO A 299 -5.05 -4.51 -3.55
CA PRO A 299 -6.45 -4.13 -3.48
C PRO A 299 -6.96 -4.14 -2.03
N ASP A 300 -8.09 -3.50 -1.78
CA ASP A 300 -8.73 -3.36 -0.47
C ASP A 300 -9.73 -4.48 -0.14
N HIS A 301 -9.84 -5.49 -1.00
CA HIS A 301 -10.71 -6.65 -0.84
C HIS A 301 -9.92 -7.94 -0.57
N GLY A 302 -10.63 -8.98 -0.14
CA GLY A 302 -10.09 -10.32 0.10
C GLY A 302 -10.15 -11.25 -1.12
N THR A 303 -10.01 -12.54 -0.86
CA THR A 303 -10.02 -13.62 -1.88
C THR A 303 -11.37 -13.84 -2.55
N ALA A 304 -12.48 -13.40 -1.94
CA ALA A 304 -13.85 -13.46 -2.44
C ALA A 304 -14.18 -14.82 -3.11
N PHE A 305 -14.01 -15.91 -2.35
CA PHE A 305 -14.22 -17.28 -2.82
C PHE A 305 -15.65 -17.53 -3.34
N ASP A 306 -16.63 -16.79 -2.84
CA ASP A 306 -18.03 -16.86 -3.22
C ASP A 306 -18.29 -16.52 -4.69
N ILE A 307 -17.47 -15.66 -5.30
CA ILE A 307 -17.56 -15.25 -6.70
C ILE A 307 -16.39 -15.75 -7.57
N ALA A 308 -15.42 -16.44 -7.00
CA ALA A 308 -14.24 -16.91 -7.74
C ALA A 308 -14.62 -17.89 -8.87
N GLY A 309 -14.04 -17.68 -10.04
CA GLY A 309 -14.29 -18.48 -11.24
C GLY A 309 -15.63 -18.20 -11.93
N LYS A 310 -16.40 -17.20 -11.48
CA LYS A 310 -17.71 -16.84 -12.04
C LYS A 310 -17.66 -15.63 -12.99
N ASN A 311 -16.49 -15.09 -13.26
CA ASN A 311 -16.31 -13.87 -14.07
C ASN A 311 -17.07 -12.64 -13.53
N GLN A 312 -17.24 -12.55 -12.21
CA GLN A 312 -17.98 -11.48 -11.53
C GLN A 312 -17.09 -10.52 -10.76
N ALA A 313 -15.81 -10.82 -10.61
CA ALA A 313 -14.89 -9.98 -9.86
C ALA A 313 -14.64 -8.65 -10.58
N ASP A 314 -14.71 -7.54 -9.83
CA ASP A 314 -14.34 -6.21 -10.29
C ASP A 314 -12.85 -5.97 -10.07
N GLU A 315 -12.15 -5.59 -11.12
CA GLU A 315 -10.72 -5.33 -11.10
C GLU A 315 -10.34 -3.91 -10.68
N SER A 316 -11.29 -3.02 -10.44
CA SER A 316 -11.04 -1.59 -10.23
C SER A 316 -10.07 -1.30 -9.08
N SER A 317 -10.26 -1.92 -7.91
CA SER A 317 -9.35 -1.77 -6.77
C SER A 317 -7.95 -2.34 -7.05
N PHE A 318 -7.85 -3.47 -7.77
CA PHE A 318 -6.55 -4.02 -8.17
C PHE A 318 -5.84 -3.13 -9.19
N ARG A 319 -6.57 -2.61 -10.16
CA ARG A 319 -6.06 -1.63 -11.13
C ARG A 319 -5.60 -0.35 -10.44
N ALA A 320 -6.37 0.16 -9.48
CA ALA A 320 -5.97 1.30 -8.64
C ALA A 320 -4.67 1.00 -7.87
N ALA A 321 -4.50 -0.22 -7.35
CA ALA A 321 -3.27 -0.63 -6.68
C ALA A 321 -2.05 -0.64 -7.62
N VAL A 322 -2.23 -1.02 -8.89
CA VAL A 322 -1.17 -0.96 -9.91
C VAL A 322 -0.80 0.50 -10.21
N PHE A 323 -1.78 1.39 -10.41
CA PHE A 323 -1.52 2.82 -10.63
C PHE A 323 -0.86 3.47 -9.42
N SER A 324 -1.33 3.19 -8.22
CA SER A 324 -0.70 3.68 -6.98
C SER A 324 0.76 3.26 -6.85
N ALA A 325 1.11 2.02 -7.25
CA ALA A 325 2.49 1.56 -7.23
C ALA A 325 3.37 2.36 -8.21
N MET A 326 2.86 2.70 -9.40
CA MET A 326 3.55 3.53 -10.38
C MET A 326 3.72 4.97 -9.91
N ASP A 327 2.68 5.57 -9.32
CA ASP A 327 2.71 6.93 -8.81
C ASP A 327 3.72 7.07 -7.67
N VAL A 328 3.73 6.12 -6.74
CA VAL A 328 4.73 6.09 -5.66
C VAL A 328 6.14 5.91 -6.21
N PHE A 329 6.34 5.06 -7.23
CA PHE A 329 7.64 4.90 -7.89
C PHE A 329 8.13 6.22 -8.50
N ASN A 330 7.29 6.90 -9.27
CA ASN A 330 7.62 8.17 -9.88
C ASN A 330 7.92 9.25 -8.82
N THR A 331 7.11 9.30 -7.78
CA THR A 331 7.27 10.26 -6.67
C THR A 331 8.57 10.01 -5.91
N ARG A 332 8.91 8.73 -5.60
CA ARG A 332 10.18 8.39 -4.96
C ARG A 332 11.39 8.77 -5.80
N ASN A 333 11.32 8.56 -7.11
CA ASN A 333 12.39 8.94 -8.03
C ASN A 333 12.58 10.47 -8.05
N ASN A 334 11.50 11.22 -8.20
CA ASN A 334 11.52 12.68 -8.14
C ASN A 334 12.06 13.19 -6.80
N TYR A 335 11.63 12.59 -5.69
CA TYR A 335 12.13 12.92 -4.35
C TYR A 335 13.64 12.71 -4.23
N GLN A 336 14.18 11.64 -4.81
CA GLN A 336 15.62 11.37 -4.81
C GLN A 336 16.38 12.32 -5.73
N GLU A 337 15.86 12.58 -6.94
CA GLU A 337 16.47 13.50 -7.92
C GLU A 337 16.62 14.92 -7.36
N LEU A 338 15.55 15.45 -6.78
CA LEU A 338 15.54 16.80 -6.19
C LEU A 338 16.51 16.95 -5.01
N ARG A 339 16.97 15.84 -4.42
CA ARG A 339 17.90 15.85 -3.26
C ARG A 339 19.32 15.42 -3.58
N LYS A 340 19.66 15.10 -4.83
CA LYS A 340 21.03 14.76 -5.23
C LYS A 340 21.99 15.93 -5.02
N ASN A 341 21.55 17.16 -5.30
CA ASN A 341 22.37 18.37 -5.18
C ASN A 341 21.58 19.47 -4.43
N PRO A 342 21.40 19.33 -3.10
CA PRO A 342 20.68 20.33 -2.33
C PRO A 342 21.47 21.65 -2.33
N LEU A 343 20.78 22.78 -2.53
CA LEU A 343 21.36 24.09 -2.32
C LEU A 343 21.91 24.18 -0.89
N LYS A 344 23.16 24.63 -0.76
CA LYS A 344 23.73 24.88 0.57
C LYS A 344 22.91 25.96 1.27
N LYS A 345 22.40 25.65 2.46
CA LYS A 345 21.76 26.70 3.29
C LYS A 345 22.83 27.77 3.59
N ILE A 346 22.63 28.96 3.06
CA ILE A 346 23.43 30.12 3.42
C ILE A 346 23.07 30.45 4.86
N SER A 347 24.02 30.46 5.78
CA SER A 347 23.76 30.83 7.17
C SER A 347 23.24 32.27 7.23
N ALA A 348 22.31 32.55 8.15
CA ALA A 348 21.79 33.91 8.35
C ALA A 348 22.91 34.95 8.55
N HIS A 349 24.07 34.54 9.10
CA HIS A 349 25.27 35.35 9.27
C HIS A 349 25.91 35.79 7.93
N VAL A 350 25.86 34.93 6.89
CA VAL A 350 26.41 35.26 5.56
C VAL A 350 25.48 36.23 4.83
N VAL A 351 24.16 36.08 4.99
CA VAL A 351 23.16 37.00 4.43
C VAL A 351 23.25 38.37 5.10
N ALA A 352 23.47 38.43 6.41
CA ALA A 352 23.60 39.67 7.14
C ALA A 352 24.88 40.46 6.79
N ASN A 353 25.92 39.79 6.27
CA ASN A 353 27.19 40.37 5.87
C ASN A 353 27.34 40.57 4.35
N ALA A 354 26.32 40.24 3.55
CA ALA A 354 26.28 40.58 2.15
C ALA A 354 26.09 42.08 2.04
N VAL A 355 27.19 42.77 1.69
CA VAL A 355 27.17 44.21 1.34
C VAL A 355 26.39 44.35 0.04
N ASP A 356 25.33 45.16 0.06
CA ASP A 356 24.66 45.57 -1.17
C ASP A 356 25.71 46.24 -2.11
N GLU A 357 26.11 45.56 -3.18
CA GLU A 357 26.86 46.19 -4.24
C GLU A 357 25.99 47.33 -4.78
N LYS A 358 26.39 48.55 -4.53
CA LYS A 358 25.75 49.74 -5.14
C LYS A 358 25.85 49.57 -6.67
N ILE A 359 24.71 49.47 -7.29
CA ILE A 359 24.60 49.61 -8.73
C ILE A 359 24.87 51.11 -8.97
N ASP A 360 26.07 51.41 -9.43
CA ASP A 360 26.40 52.77 -9.94
C ASP A 360 25.54 53.03 -11.17
N GLU A 361 24.79 54.12 -11.15
CA GLU A 361 23.96 54.63 -12.27
C GLU A 361 24.81 55.00 -13.48
#